data_70a91059c25eb705e4ecc993af650f33
#
_entry.id   70a91059c25eb705e4ecc993af650f33
#
_cell.length_a   1.000
_cell.length_b   1.000
_cell.length_c   1.000
_cell.angle_alpha   90.00
_cell.angle_beta   90.00
_cell.angle_gamma   90.00
#
_symmetry.space_group_name_H-M   'P 1'
#
loop_
_entity.id
_entity.type
_entity.pdbx_description
1 polymer ?
#
loop_
_entity_poly.entity_id
_entity_poly.type
_entity_poly.pdbx_seq_one_letter_code
_entity_poly.pdbx_strand_id
1 'polypeptide(L)'
;GYTMSSNNHDVIVRFPEGSGVSPLYISAVEILDSNSLSQRQEAENNAKDDFRVKKEQENDEKTVLTKTSEVIISVGDKVGEYLGDKYKALSREIAENINNFQGKTIRSYDDAMSSINKLMANPSLKINATDKEAIVNAWKAFNAEDMGNKFAALGKTFKAADYAIKANNIREKSIEGYQTGNWGPLMLEVESWVISGMASAVALSLFSLTLGSALIAFGLSATVVGFVGVVIAGAIGAFIDDKFVDELNHKIIK
;
A
#
# COMPACT_ATOMS: atom_id res chain seq x y z
N GLY A 1 4.71 -27.13 0.39
CA GLY A 1 4.15 -28.21 1.20
C GLY A 1 4.47 -28.12 2.68
N TYR A 2 3.88 -28.99 3.42
CA TYR A 2 4.13 -29.16 4.84
C TYR A 2 4.77 -30.52 5.10
N THR A 3 5.38 -30.67 6.27
CA THR A 3 5.97 -31.93 6.72
C THR A 3 5.38 -32.33 8.07
N MET A 4 5.37 -33.64 8.33
CA MET A 4 4.96 -34.20 9.61
C MET A 4 6.10 -34.98 10.24
N SER A 5 6.25 -34.86 11.55
CA SER A 5 7.20 -35.64 12.34
C SER A 5 6.54 -36.07 13.64
N SER A 6 7.07 -37.08 14.27
CA SER A 6 6.64 -37.51 15.59
C SER A 6 7.84 -37.75 16.51
N ASN A 7 7.68 -37.39 17.77
CA ASN A 7 8.54 -37.88 18.85
C ASN A 7 7.80 -39.00 19.60
N ASN A 8 8.33 -39.43 20.75
CA ASN A 8 7.74 -40.56 21.49
C ASN A 8 6.28 -40.38 21.93
N HIS A 9 5.76 -39.15 21.91
CA HIS A 9 4.45 -38.82 22.48
C HIS A 9 3.59 -37.90 21.61
N ASP A 10 4.19 -37.15 20.67
CA ASP A 10 3.48 -36.11 19.93
C ASP A 10 3.74 -36.19 18.42
N VAL A 11 2.75 -35.74 17.64
CA VAL A 11 2.89 -35.51 16.21
C VAL A 11 3.04 -34.00 16.00
N ILE A 12 4.00 -33.61 15.20
CA ILE A 12 4.28 -32.21 14.89
C ILE A 12 4.09 -32.01 13.38
N VAL A 13 3.19 -31.10 13.00
CA VAL A 13 3.02 -30.67 11.62
C VAL A 13 3.81 -29.38 11.45
N ARG A 14 4.82 -29.40 10.57
CA ARG A 14 5.68 -28.26 10.29
C ARG A 14 5.48 -27.77 8.87
N PHE A 15 5.52 -26.47 8.71
CA PHE A 15 5.41 -25.81 7.41
C PHE A 15 6.78 -25.29 6.95
N PRO A 16 6.96 -25.02 5.63
CA PRO A 16 8.24 -24.54 5.12
C PRO A 16 8.72 -23.30 5.86
N GLU A 17 10.02 -23.17 6.03
CA GLU A 17 10.65 -21.99 6.59
C GLU A 17 10.26 -20.76 5.76
N GLY A 18 9.96 -19.65 6.43
CA GLY A 18 9.51 -18.43 5.77
C GLY A 18 8.02 -18.39 5.38
N SER A 19 7.27 -19.50 5.56
CA SER A 19 5.83 -19.51 5.30
C SER A 19 5.02 -18.65 6.28
N GLY A 20 5.57 -18.37 7.46
CA GLY A 20 4.91 -17.65 8.53
C GLY A 20 3.82 -18.43 9.26
N VAL A 21 3.70 -19.72 9.00
CA VAL A 21 2.77 -20.62 9.68
C VAL A 21 3.51 -21.35 10.80
N SER A 22 2.98 -21.24 12.03
CA SER A 22 3.56 -21.92 13.19
C SER A 22 3.35 -23.43 13.13
N PRO A 23 4.28 -24.23 13.69
CA PRO A 23 4.08 -25.66 13.81
C PRO A 23 2.82 -26.01 14.61
N LEU A 24 2.14 -27.09 14.22
CA LEU A 24 0.99 -27.65 14.92
C LEU A 24 1.43 -28.88 15.70
N TYR A 25 1.10 -28.93 16.98
CA TYR A 25 1.45 -30.03 17.89
C TYR A 25 0.20 -30.81 18.26
N ILE A 26 0.23 -32.14 18.11
CA ILE A 26 -0.87 -33.04 18.42
C ILE A 26 -0.35 -34.11 19.38
N SER A 27 -1.00 -34.23 20.56
CA SER A 27 -0.62 -35.22 21.56
C SER A 27 -0.83 -36.65 21.05
N ALA A 28 0.12 -37.54 21.33
CA ALA A 28 0.02 -38.96 20.98
C ALA A 28 -1.16 -39.66 21.69
N VAL A 29 -1.55 -39.21 22.88
CA VAL A 29 -2.70 -39.75 23.59
C VAL A 29 -3.99 -39.49 22.82
N GLU A 30 -4.12 -38.34 22.18
CA GLU A 30 -5.27 -37.97 21.36
C GLU A 30 -5.36 -38.80 20.08
N ILE A 31 -4.27 -39.36 19.61
CA ILE A 31 -4.20 -40.13 18.38
C ILE A 31 -4.67 -41.61 18.55
N LEU A 32 -4.76 -42.09 19.80
CA LEU A 32 -5.03 -43.51 20.08
C LEU A 32 -6.50 -43.89 20.12
N ASP A 33 -7.44 -42.98 20.18
CA ASP A 33 -8.87 -43.24 20.09
C ASP A 33 -9.49 -42.70 18.80
N SER A 34 -10.72 -43.12 18.45
CA SER A 34 -11.38 -42.72 17.20
C SER A 34 -11.73 -41.26 17.12
N ASN A 35 -12.04 -40.61 18.25
CA ASN A 35 -12.31 -39.19 18.31
C ASN A 35 -11.02 -38.38 18.11
N SER A 36 -9.92 -38.86 18.67
CA SER A 36 -8.59 -38.25 18.49
C SER A 36 -8.10 -38.31 17.05
N LEU A 37 -8.42 -39.36 16.32
CA LEU A 37 -8.10 -39.48 14.88
C LEU A 37 -8.86 -38.44 14.07
N SER A 38 -10.15 -38.21 14.39
CA SER A 38 -10.96 -37.14 13.77
C SER A 38 -10.42 -35.75 14.10
N GLN A 39 -10.05 -35.51 15.35
CA GLN A 39 -9.43 -34.26 15.78
C GLN A 39 -8.10 -34.00 15.08
N ARG A 40 -7.27 -35.04 14.96
CA ARG A 40 -6.01 -34.95 14.22
C ARG A 40 -6.24 -34.58 12.75
N GLN A 41 -7.21 -35.22 12.10
CA GLN A 41 -7.52 -34.94 10.70
C GLN A 41 -8.04 -33.49 10.52
N GLU A 42 -8.89 -33.05 11.42
CA GLU A 42 -9.37 -31.67 11.43
C GLU A 42 -8.23 -30.67 11.67
N ALA A 43 -7.35 -30.94 12.63
CA ALA A 43 -6.18 -30.09 12.89
C ALA A 43 -5.22 -30.02 11.68
N GLU A 44 -4.97 -31.15 11.00
CA GLU A 44 -4.17 -31.17 9.77
C GLU A 44 -4.83 -30.36 8.65
N ASN A 45 -6.14 -30.49 8.47
CA ASN A 45 -6.90 -29.76 7.47
C ASN A 45 -6.88 -28.26 7.75
N ASN A 46 -7.07 -27.87 8.99
CA ASN A 46 -7.01 -26.46 9.42
C ASN A 46 -5.62 -25.88 9.18
N ALA A 47 -4.56 -26.62 9.50
CA ALA A 47 -3.20 -26.20 9.27
C ALA A 47 -2.88 -26.02 7.77
N LYS A 48 -3.38 -26.94 6.92
CA LYS A 48 -3.26 -26.84 5.46
C LYS A 48 -4.01 -25.62 4.92
N ASP A 49 -5.21 -25.36 5.41
CA ASP A 49 -6.01 -24.21 5.03
C ASP A 49 -5.34 -22.90 5.44
N ASP A 50 -4.81 -22.80 6.65
CA ASP A 50 -4.07 -21.63 7.12
C ASP A 50 -2.83 -21.36 6.26
N PHE A 51 -2.08 -22.40 5.92
CA PHE A 51 -0.94 -22.29 5.03
C PHE A 51 -1.34 -21.79 3.63
N ARG A 52 -2.41 -22.36 3.06
CA ARG A 52 -2.92 -21.98 1.74
C ARG A 52 -3.37 -20.51 1.72
N VAL A 53 -4.14 -20.08 2.73
CA VAL A 53 -4.62 -18.70 2.83
C VAL A 53 -3.46 -17.73 2.95
N LYS A 54 -2.47 -18.05 3.78
CA LYS A 54 -1.28 -17.20 3.93
C LYS A 54 -0.50 -17.09 2.62
N LYS A 55 -0.36 -18.20 1.90
CA LYS A 55 0.33 -18.23 0.61
C LYS A 55 -0.41 -17.39 -0.44
N GLU A 56 -1.74 -17.45 -0.47
CA GLU A 56 -2.57 -16.60 -1.34
C GLU A 56 -2.38 -15.11 -1.02
N GLN A 57 -2.39 -14.75 0.27
CA GLN A 57 -2.15 -13.37 0.71
C GLN A 57 -0.77 -12.86 0.27
N GLU A 58 0.27 -13.66 0.44
CA GLU A 58 1.62 -13.30 0.01
C GLU A 58 1.72 -13.10 -1.51
N ASN A 59 1.06 -13.96 -2.28
CA ASN A 59 1.02 -13.84 -3.74
C ASN A 59 0.25 -12.60 -4.19
N ASP A 60 -0.87 -12.30 -3.54
CA ASP A 60 -1.68 -11.12 -3.81
C ASP A 60 -0.91 -9.84 -3.48
N GLU A 61 -0.16 -9.84 -2.38
CA GLU A 61 0.73 -8.72 -2.03
C GLU A 61 1.78 -8.48 -3.12
N LYS A 62 2.43 -9.53 -3.62
CA LYS A 62 3.40 -9.41 -4.71
C LYS A 62 2.78 -8.83 -5.98
N THR A 63 1.60 -9.30 -6.34
CA THR A 63 0.88 -8.85 -7.52
C THR A 63 0.53 -7.36 -7.42
N VAL A 64 -0.01 -6.93 -6.28
CA VAL A 64 -0.41 -5.53 -6.08
C VAL A 64 0.80 -4.61 -5.97
N LEU A 65 1.89 -5.05 -5.37
CA LEU A 65 3.14 -4.28 -5.32
C LEU A 65 3.71 -4.06 -6.71
N THR A 66 3.74 -5.09 -7.54
CA THR A 66 4.20 -4.99 -8.94
C THR A 66 3.34 -4.01 -9.73
N LYS A 67 2.02 -4.14 -9.64
CA LYS A 67 1.09 -3.23 -10.33
C LYS A 67 1.25 -1.78 -9.87
N THR A 68 1.38 -1.57 -8.58
CA THR A 68 1.58 -0.24 -8.00
C THR A 68 2.89 0.38 -8.50
N SER A 69 3.97 -0.40 -8.50
CA SER A 69 5.27 0.02 -9.03
C SER A 69 5.17 0.49 -10.48
N GLU A 70 4.47 -0.26 -11.33
CA GLU A 70 4.23 0.12 -12.73
C GLU A 70 3.48 1.44 -12.85
N VAL A 71 2.45 1.65 -12.05
CA VAL A 71 1.66 2.90 -12.05
C VAL A 71 2.53 4.07 -11.59
N ILE A 72 3.38 3.90 -10.58
CA ILE A 72 4.27 4.97 -10.13
C ILE A 72 5.31 5.34 -11.18
N ILE A 73 5.82 4.39 -11.95
CA ILE A 73 6.68 4.67 -13.10
C ILE A 73 5.92 5.48 -14.15
N SER A 74 4.67 5.13 -14.45
CA SER A 74 3.82 5.87 -15.39
C SER A 74 3.56 7.30 -14.92
N VAL A 75 3.32 7.50 -13.62
CA VAL A 75 3.23 8.84 -13.01
C VAL A 75 4.53 9.60 -13.21
N GLY A 76 5.67 8.95 -12.96
CA GLY A 76 6.98 9.55 -13.17
C GLY A 76 7.20 10.02 -14.59
N ASP A 77 6.81 9.22 -15.57
CA ASP A 77 6.92 9.58 -16.98
C ASP A 77 6.02 10.76 -17.35
N LYS A 78 4.76 10.75 -16.88
CA LYS A 78 3.81 11.84 -17.11
C LYS A 78 4.27 13.16 -16.49
N VAL A 79 4.61 13.15 -15.23
CA VAL A 79 5.05 14.33 -14.47
C VAL A 79 6.42 14.79 -14.94
N GLY A 80 7.29 13.86 -15.26
CA GLY A 80 8.64 14.11 -15.73
C GLY A 80 8.72 14.86 -17.06
N GLU A 81 7.66 14.84 -17.86
CA GLU A 81 7.56 15.69 -19.06
C GLU A 81 7.62 17.17 -18.69
N TYR A 82 7.20 17.54 -17.50
CA TYR A 82 7.16 18.92 -17.01
C TYR A 82 8.27 19.24 -16.01
N LEU A 83 8.62 18.28 -15.14
CA LEU A 83 9.61 18.46 -14.07
C LEU A 83 10.99 17.91 -14.41
N GLY A 84 11.10 17.13 -15.49
CA GLY A 84 12.38 16.64 -16.01
C GLY A 84 12.81 15.28 -15.47
N ASP A 85 14.02 14.88 -15.85
CA ASP A 85 14.55 13.53 -15.62
C ASP A 85 14.81 13.22 -14.14
N LYS A 86 15.07 14.24 -13.33
CA LYS A 86 15.27 14.04 -11.87
C LYS A 86 14.00 13.52 -11.20
N TYR A 87 12.83 14.02 -11.63
CA TYR A 87 11.55 13.49 -11.13
C TYR A 87 11.31 12.06 -11.60
N LYS A 88 11.62 11.77 -12.88
CA LYS A 88 11.52 10.39 -13.42
C LYS A 88 12.40 9.43 -12.61
N ALA A 89 13.62 9.81 -12.30
CA ALA A 89 14.55 9.00 -11.52
C ALA A 89 14.02 8.78 -10.08
N LEU A 90 13.50 9.81 -9.44
CA LEU A 90 12.89 9.71 -8.11
C LEU A 90 11.69 8.77 -8.10
N SER A 91 10.82 8.88 -9.10
CA SER A 91 9.65 8.00 -9.24
C SER A 91 10.07 6.53 -9.42
N ARG A 92 11.11 6.26 -10.17
CA ARG A 92 11.65 4.91 -10.34
C ARG A 92 12.23 4.36 -9.04
N GLU A 93 12.89 5.20 -8.26
CA GLU A 93 13.41 4.81 -6.94
C GLU A 93 12.26 4.49 -5.96
N ILE A 94 11.23 5.31 -5.93
CA ILE A 94 10.02 5.05 -5.14
C ILE A 94 9.35 3.74 -5.60
N ALA A 95 9.20 3.56 -6.92
CA ALA A 95 8.60 2.36 -7.49
C ALA A 95 9.37 1.08 -7.11
N GLU A 96 10.69 1.13 -7.13
CA GLU A 96 11.55 0.01 -6.71
C GLU A 96 11.37 -0.31 -5.23
N ASN A 97 11.30 0.71 -4.37
CA ASN A 97 11.02 0.52 -2.94
C ASN A 97 9.65 -0.10 -2.71
N ILE A 98 8.63 0.31 -3.47
CA ILE A 98 7.29 -0.29 -3.41
C ILE A 98 7.34 -1.75 -3.85
N ASN A 99 7.98 -2.03 -4.96
CA ASN A 99 8.07 -3.41 -5.49
C ASN A 99 8.73 -4.37 -4.51
N ASN A 100 9.67 -3.89 -3.70
CA ASN A 100 10.40 -4.67 -2.70
C ASN A 100 9.84 -4.51 -1.27
N PHE A 101 8.62 -4.03 -1.11
CA PHE A 101 8.07 -3.66 0.19
C PHE A 101 7.48 -4.82 1.01
N GLN A 102 7.35 -6.01 0.42
CA GLN A 102 6.81 -7.17 1.13
C GLN A 102 7.63 -7.47 2.40
N GLY A 103 6.94 -7.65 3.53
CA GLY A 103 7.58 -7.89 4.82
C GLY A 103 8.14 -6.65 5.51
N LYS A 104 8.06 -5.48 4.88
CA LYS A 104 8.49 -4.21 5.47
C LYS A 104 7.31 -3.48 6.11
N THR A 105 7.61 -2.52 6.98
CA THR A 105 6.64 -1.71 7.70
C THR A 105 6.70 -0.26 7.20
N ILE A 106 5.54 0.37 7.00
CA ILE A 106 5.48 1.81 6.71
C ILE A 106 5.97 2.61 7.92
N ARG A 107 6.48 3.81 7.66
CA ARG A 107 6.81 4.77 8.73
C ARG A 107 5.54 5.19 9.46
N SER A 108 5.68 5.56 10.72
CA SER A 108 4.57 6.03 11.54
C SER A 108 3.93 7.30 10.96
N TYR A 109 2.68 7.56 11.34
CA TYR A 109 2.01 8.82 11.03
C TYR A 109 2.85 10.04 11.43
N ASP A 110 3.42 10.05 12.63
CA ASP A 110 4.22 11.19 13.11
C ASP A 110 5.45 11.43 12.23
N ASP A 111 6.15 10.38 11.85
CA ASP A 111 7.32 10.48 10.97
C ASP A 111 6.93 10.90 9.56
N ALA A 112 5.87 10.32 9.02
CA ALA A 112 5.36 10.67 7.69
C ALA A 112 4.88 12.13 7.65
N MET A 113 4.17 12.61 8.67
CA MET A 113 3.74 14.00 8.77
C MET A 113 4.90 14.97 8.91
N SER A 114 5.94 14.60 9.65
CA SER A 114 7.16 15.41 9.74
C SER A 114 7.77 15.65 8.36
N SER A 115 7.82 14.61 7.53
CA SER A 115 8.30 14.72 6.15
C SER A 115 7.38 15.58 5.28
N ILE A 116 6.06 15.35 5.32
CA ILE A 116 5.08 16.13 4.53
C ILE A 116 5.11 17.60 4.94
N ASN A 117 5.23 17.92 6.21
CA ASN A 117 5.30 19.29 6.68
C ASN A 117 6.53 20.03 6.13
N LYS A 118 7.67 19.34 6.01
CA LYS A 118 8.86 19.90 5.36
C LYS A 118 8.60 20.23 3.89
N LEU A 119 7.90 19.34 3.18
CA LEU A 119 7.56 19.57 1.78
C LEU A 119 6.62 20.77 1.62
N MET A 120 5.54 20.81 2.42
CA MET A 120 4.54 21.88 2.35
C MET A 120 5.08 23.24 2.82
N ALA A 121 6.13 23.25 3.62
CA ALA A 121 6.82 24.47 4.03
C ALA A 121 7.69 25.09 2.93
N ASN A 122 7.94 24.37 1.82
CA ASN A 122 8.73 24.90 0.72
C ASN A 122 7.99 26.06 0.04
N PRO A 123 8.54 27.29 0.06
CA PRO A 123 7.85 28.46 -0.49
C PRO A 123 7.67 28.41 -2.01
N SER A 124 8.41 27.55 -2.70
CA SER A 124 8.28 27.35 -4.14
C SER A 124 7.16 26.40 -4.52
N LEU A 125 6.61 25.66 -3.56
CA LEU A 125 5.48 24.75 -3.76
C LEU A 125 4.19 25.50 -3.55
N LYS A 126 3.74 26.22 -4.59
CA LYS A 126 2.55 27.07 -4.55
C LYS A 126 1.63 26.79 -5.72
N ILE A 127 0.35 26.99 -5.51
CA ILE A 127 -0.67 26.89 -6.53
C ILE A 127 -1.70 28.01 -6.33
N ASN A 128 -2.24 28.57 -7.41
CA ASN A 128 -3.29 29.59 -7.33
C ASN A 128 -4.66 28.94 -7.05
N ALA A 129 -5.64 29.77 -6.71
CA ALA A 129 -6.98 29.30 -6.36
C ALA A 129 -7.69 28.57 -7.51
N THR A 130 -7.50 29.02 -8.75
CA THR A 130 -8.10 28.38 -9.94
C THR A 130 -7.55 26.97 -10.15
N ASP A 131 -6.24 26.80 -10.02
CA ASP A 131 -5.59 25.49 -10.18
C ASP A 131 -5.95 24.56 -9.02
N LYS A 132 -6.06 25.08 -7.80
CA LYS A 132 -6.54 24.32 -6.65
C LYS A 132 -7.95 23.79 -6.89
N GLU A 133 -8.85 24.63 -7.39
CA GLU A 133 -10.21 24.23 -7.73
C GLU A 133 -10.22 23.13 -8.81
N ALA A 134 -9.36 23.23 -9.82
CA ALA A 134 -9.23 22.22 -10.85
C ALA A 134 -8.83 20.85 -10.26
N ILE A 135 -7.89 20.82 -9.32
CA ILE A 135 -7.48 19.60 -8.62
C ILE A 135 -8.63 19.02 -7.81
N VAL A 136 -9.32 19.85 -7.04
CA VAL A 136 -10.45 19.43 -6.20
C VAL A 136 -11.58 18.87 -7.07
N ASN A 137 -11.90 19.52 -8.18
CA ASN A 137 -12.93 19.03 -9.10
C ASN A 137 -12.54 17.70 -9.77
N ALA A 138 -11.27 17.53 -10.11
CA ALA A 138 -10.75 16.26 -10.63
C ALA A 138 -10.91 15.13 -9.59
N TRP A 139 -10.57 15.39 -8.33
CA TRP A 139 -10.76 14.42 -7.26
C TRP A 139 -12.24 14.12 -6.99
N LYS A 140 -13.13 15.11 -7.07
CA LYS A 140 -14.59 14.87 -6.94
C LYS A 140 -15.12 13.94 -8.02
N ALA A 141 -14.56 13.99 -9.23
CA ALA A 141 -14.93 13.12 -10.34
C ALA A 141 -14.29 11.73 -10.28
N PHE A 142 -13.32 11.51 -9.40
CA PHE A 142 -12.63 10.23 -9.27
C PHE A 142 -13.59 9.14 -8.78
N ASN A 143 -13.60 8.01 -9.47
CA ASN A 143 -14.50 6.89 -9.18
C ASN A 143 -13.84 5.89 -8.21
N ALA A 144 -14.20 5.99 -6.92
CA ALA A 144 -13.66 5.12 -5.89
C ALA A 144 -14.13 3.66 -6.01
N GLU A 145 -15.36 3.44 -6.50
CA GLU A 145 -15.88 2.09 -6.73
C GLU A 145 -15.09 1.37 -7.82
N ASP A 146 -14.77 2.07 -8.89
CA ASP A 146 -13.92 1.54 -9.97
C ASP A 146 -12.53 1.17 -9.46
N MET A 147 -11.96 1.99 -8.58
CA MET A 147 -10.67 1.67 -7.94
C MET A 147 -10.77 0.42 -7.07
N GLY A 148 -11.84 0.26 -6.31
CA GLY A 148 -12.08 -0.95 -5.51
C GLY A 148 -12.14 -2.20 -6.40
N ASN A 149 -12.82 -2.13 -7.53
CA ASN A 149 -12.90 -3.23 -8.51
C ASN A 149 -11.53 -3.55 -9.12
N LYS A 150 -10.77 -2.52 -9.49
CA LYS A 150 -9.42 -2.70 -10.04
C LYS A 150 -8.47 -3.35 -9.04
N PHE A 151 -8.56 -2.94 -7.77
CA PHE A 151 -7.74 -3.52 -6.70
C PHE A 151 -8.11 -4.99 -6.46
N ALA A 152 -9.41 -5.30 -6.39
CA ALA A 152 -9.91 -6.66 -6.21
C ALA A 152 -9.51 -7.60 -7.36
N ALA A 153 -9.39 -7.08 -8.59
CA ALA A 153 -8.93 -7.86 -9.73
C ALA A 153 -7.45 -8.29 -9.62
N LEU A 154 -6.67 -7.69 -8.74
CA LEU A 154 -5.26 -8.00 -8.54
C LEU A 154 -5.02 -9.17 -7.57
N GLY A 155 -6.04 -9.62 -6.85
CA GLY A 155 -5.88 -10.73 -5.94
C GLY A 155 -7.20 -11.21 -5.34
N LYS A 156 -7.30 -12.51 -5.07
CA LYS A 156 -8.52 -13.16 -4.56
C LYS A 156 -8.87 -12.74 -3.13
N THR A 157 -7.89 -12.27 -2.37
CA THR A 157 -8.08 -11.87 -0.97
C THR A 157 -8.58 -10.44 -0.83
N PHE A 158 -8.67 -9.69 -1.93
CA PHE A 158 -9.13 -8.30 -1.92
C PHE A 158 -10.62 -8.21 -2.25
N LYS A 159 -11.40 -7.65 -1.32
CA LYS A 159 -12.84 -7.44 -1.48
C LYS A 159 -13.10 -6.04 -2.05
N ALA A 160 -13.71 -5.96 -3.23
CA ALA A 160 -13.93 -4.71 -3.93
C ALA A 160 -14.62 -3.63 -3.08
N ALA A 161 -15.65 -4.01 -2.30
CA ALA A 161 -16.40 -3.06 -1.47
C ALA A 161 -15.53 -2.41 -0.39
N ASP A 162 -14.66 -3.20 0.28
CA ASP A 162 -13.77 -2.70 1.33
C ASP A 162 -12.74 -1.71 0.78
N TYR A 163 -12.19 -2.01 -0.38
CA TYR A 163 -11.19 -1.15 -1.03
C TYR A 163 -11.82 0.07 -1.70
N ALA A 164 -13.07 -0.02 -2.15
CA ALA A 164 -13.82 1.13 -2.64
C ALA A 164 -14.05 2.16 -1.51
N ILE A 165 -14.41 1.71 -0.32
CA ILE A 165 -14.56 2.58 0.86
C ILE A 165 -13.25 3.29 1.18
N LYS A 166 -12.15 2.55 1.20
CA LYS A 166 -10.81 3.11 1.48
C LYS A 166 -10.37 4.09 0.40
N ALA A 167 -10.58 3.77 -0.87
CA ALA A 167 -10.30 4.67 -1.98
C ALA A 167 -11.15 5.96 -1.90
N ASN A 168 -12.40 5.86 -1.49
CA ASN A 168 -13.26 7.03 -1.25
C ASN A 168 -12.72 7.90 -0.11
N ASN A 169 -12.23 7.29 0.95
CA ASN A 169 -11.60 8.02 2.06
C ASN A 169 -10.34 8.76 1.60
N ILE A 170 -9.53 8.13 0.75
CA ILE A 170 -8.37 8.80 0.13
C ILE A 170 -8.83 10.01 -0.69
N ARG A 171 -9.87 9.85 -1.50
CA ARG A 171 -10.45 10.93 -2.31
C ARG A 171 -10.87 12.12 -1.44
N GLU A 172 -11.69 11.89 -0.43
CA GLU A 172 -12.21 12.94 0.46
C GLU A 172 -11.11 13.64 1.22
N LYS A 173 -10.13 12.89 1.74
CA LYS A 173 -9.03 13.45 2.53
C LYS A 173 -7.98 14.13 1.66
N SER A 174 -7.82 13.73 0.41
CA SER A 174 -7.03 14.46 -0.57
C SER A 174 -7.68 15.80 -0.90
N ILE A 175 -8.99 15.84 -1.10
CA ILE A 175 -9.74 17.08 -1.28
C ILE A 175 -9.52 18.03 -0.10
N GLU A 176 -9.66 17.54 1.13
CA GLU A 176 -9.41 18.33 2.34
C GLU A 176 -7.98 18.89 2.36
N GLY A 177 -6.99 18.06 2.05
CA GLY A 177 -5.59 18.49 1.98
C GLY A 177 -5.37 19.61 1.00
N TYR A 178 -5.90 19.52 -0.20
CA TYR A 178 -5.78 20.58 -1.21
C TYR A 178 -6.57 21.83 -0.85
N GLN A 179 -7.75 21.70 -0.24
CA GLN A 179 -8.58 22.84 0.15
C GLN A 179 -8.05 23.58 1.37
N THR A 180 -7.57 22.86 2.38
CA THR A 180 -7.24 23.44 3.69
C THR A 180 -5.74 23.47 3.99
N GLY A 181 -4.92 22.74 3.24
CA GLY A 181 -3.51 22.55 3.56
C GLY A 181 -3.27 21.53 4.66
N ASN A 182 -4.31 20.90 5.21
CA ASN A 182 -4.19 19.89 6.26
C ASN A 182 -4.12 18.49 5.66
N TRP A 183 -2.94 17.92 5.62
CA TRP A 183 -2.67 16.57 5.11
C TRP A 183 -2.71 15.49 6.19
N GLY A 184 -2.93 15.90 7.44
CA GLY A 184 -3.03 14.97 8.57
C GLY A 184 -4.07 13.88 8.38
N PRO A 185 -5.33 14.21 8.03
CA PRO A 185 -6.37 13.19 7.83
C PRO A 185 -6.02 12.15 6.76
N LEU A 186 -5.41 12.55 5.64
CA LEU A 186 -4.98 11.63 4.60
C LEU A 186 -3.92 10.65 5.10
N MET A 187 -2.88 11.16 5.77
CA MET A 187 -1.79 10.34 6.28
C MET A 187 -2.26 9.43 7.43
N LEU A 188 -3.13 9.93 8.29
CA LEU A 188 -3.70 9.14 9.39
C LEU A 188 -4.58 7.99 8.88
N GLU A 189 -5.29 8.17 7.78
CA GLU A 189 -6.09 7.11 7.16
C GLU A 189 -5.25 5.88 6.85
N VAL A 190 -4.09 6.07 6.24
CA VAL A 190 -3.19 4.96 5.88
C VAL A 190 -2.68 4.23 7.12
N GLU A 191 -2.25 4.96 8.14
CA GLU A 191 -1.82 4.34 9.40
C GLU A 191 -2.96 3.58 10.07
N SER A 192 -4.17 4.10 10.02
CA SER A 192 -5.35 3.44 10.62
C SER A 192 -5.63 2.08 9.99
N TRP A 193 -5.38 1.91 8.69
CA TRP A 193 -5.52 0.61 8.02
C TRP A 193 -4.53 -0.41 8.58
N VAL A 194 -3.29 0.00 8.79
CA VAL A 194 -2.24 -0.88 9.33
C VAL A 194 -2.55 -1.23 10.79
N ILE A 195 -2.97 -0.27 11.60
CA ILE A 195 -3.38 -0.50 12.98
C ILE A 195 -4.56 -1.48 13.05
N SER A 196 -5.49 -1.41 12.09
CA SER A 196 -6.64 -2.33 11.98
C SER A 196 -6.28 -3.72 11.44
N GLY A 197 -5.03 -3.97 11.11
CA GLY A 197 -4.54 -5.29 10.72
C GLY A 197 -4.14 -5.45 9.25
N MET A 198 -4.27 -4.42 8.41
CA MET A 198 -3.80 -4.50 7.03
C MET A 198 -2.27 -4.56 7.00
N ALA A 199 -1.71 -5.42 6.16
CA ALA A 199 -0.27 -5.45 5.93
C ALA A 199 0.22 -4.12 5.36
N SER A 200 1.37 -3.65 5.82
CA SER A 200 1.95 -2.39 5.33
C SER A 200 2.12 -2.36 3.81
N ALA A 201 2.52 -3.48 3.20
CA ALA A 201 2.65 -3.58 1.75
C ALA A 201 1.32 -3.33 1.01
N VAL A 202 0.22 -3.88 1.52
CA VAL A 202 -1.12 -3.67 0.96
C VAL A 202 -1.59 -2.24 1.18
N ALA A 203 -1.38 -1.68 2.36
CA ALA A 203 -1.75 -0.30 2.68
C ALA A 203 -1.00 0.70 1.79
N LEU A 204 0.31 0.54 1.66
CA LEU A 204 1.14 1.38 0.79
C LEU A 204 0.72 1.25 -0.68
N SER A 205 0.39 0.03 -1.12
CA SER A 205 -0.07 -0.23 -2.49
C SER A 205 -1.41 0.43 -2.77
N LEU A 206 -2.38 0.30 -1.89
CA LEU A 206 -3.70 0.92 -2.06
C LEU A 206 -3.59 2.44 -2.11
N PHE A 207 -2.83 3.01 -1.20
CA PHE A 207 -2.57 4.45 -1.15
C PHE A 207 -1.91 4.94 -2.44
N SER A 208 -0.80 4.33 -2.81
CA SER A 208 0.00 4.73 -3.97
C SER A 208 -0.72 4.49 -5.30
N LEU A 209 -1.41 3.35 -5.43
CA LEU A 209 -2.17 3.02 -6.64
C LEU A 209 -3.35 3.98 -6.82
N THR A 210 -4.04 4.35 -5.74
CA THR A 210 -5.16 5.29 -5.80
C THR A 210 -4.68 6.69 -6.21
N LEU A 211 -3.64 7.22 -5.55
CA LEU A 211 -3.08 8.53 -5.89
C LEU A 211 -2.52 8.56 -7.31
N GLY A 212 -1.77 7.55 -7.68
CA GLY A 212 -1.14 7.48 -9.00
C GLY A 212 -2.15 7.33 -10.13
N SER A 213 -3.14 6.45 -9.97
CA SER A 213 -4.22 6.26 -10.96
C SER A 213 -5.07 7.51 -11.11
N ALA A 214 -5.34 8.22 -10.02
CA ALA A 214 -6.05 9.48 -10.05
C ALA A 214 -5.30 10.51 -10.92
N LEU A 215 -4.01 10.71 -10.67
CA LEU A 215 -3.21 11.66 -11.45
C LEU A 215 -3.19 11.31 -12.94
N ILE A 216 -3.05 10.04 -13.28
CA ILE A 216 -3.05 9.60 -14.68
C ILE A 216 -4.40 9.90 -15.34
N ALA A 217 -5.52 9.76 -14.62
CA ALA A 217 -6.86 10.01 -15.12
C ALA A 217 -7.20 11.50 -15.20
N PHE A 218 -6.54 12.36 -14.43
CA PHE A 218 -6.84 13.79 -14.38
C PHE A 218 -6.39 14.51 -15.66
N GLY A 219 -7.29 15.31 -16.23
CA GLY A 219 -7.02 16.19 -17.38
C GLY A 219 -6.52 17.56 -16.93
N LEU A 220 -5.44 17.61 -16.15
CA LEU A 220 -4.88 18.83 -15.58
C LEU A 220 -3.86 19.50 -16.53
N SER A 221 -3.67 20.82 -16.38
CA SER A 221 -2.63 21.54 -17.10
C SER A 221 -1.21 21.15 -16.62
N ALA A 222 -0.21 21.43 -17.43
CA ALA A 222 1.19 21.07 -17.17
C ALA A 222 1.69 21.48 -15.77
N THR A 223 1.47 22.73 -15.39
CA THR A 223 1.88 23.27 -14.08
C THR A 223 1.18 22.53 -12.93
N VAL A 224 -0.10 22.25 -13.10
CA VAL A 224 -0.91 21.56 -12.08
C VAL A 224 -0.49 20.10 -11.95
N VAL A 225 -0.23 19.42 -13.07
CA VAL A 225 0.32 18.05 -13.06
C VAL A 225 1.63 17.99 -12.30
N GLY A 226 2.52 18.95 -12.53
CA GLY A 226 3.79 19.04 -11.81
C GLY A 226 3.60 19.21 -10.31
N PHE A 227 2.72 20.10 -9.90
CA PHE A 227 2.40 20.34 -8.49
C PHE A 227 1.82 19.07 -7.83
N VAL A 228 0.79 18.46 -8.43
CA VAL A 228 0.16 17.26 -7.91
C VAL A 228 1.17 16.10 -7.86
N GLY A 229 2.01 15.99 -8.89
CA GLY A 229 3.07 14.97 -8.93
C GLY A 229 4.04 15.09 -7.76
N VAL A 230 4.44 16.30 -7.38
CA VAL A 230 5.29 16.55 -6.21
C VAL A 230 4.58 16.14 -4.92
N VAL A 231 3.32 16.53 -4.76
CA VAL A 231 2.53 16.17 -3.57
C VAL A 231 2.38 14.65 -3.44
N ILE A 232 2.08 13.97 -4.53
CA ILE A 232 1.92 12.50 -4.55
C ILE A 232 3.24 11.80 -4.22
N ALA A 233 4.33 12.18 -4.86
CA ALA A 233 5.64 11.60 -4.57
C ALA A 233 6.06 11.84 -3.12
N GLY A 234 5.77 13.02 -2.58
CA GLY A 234 6.04 13.35 -1.18
C GLY A 234 5.20 12.53 -0.21
N ALA A 235 3.89 12.40 -0.47
CA ALA A 235 2.99 11.63 0.38
C ALA A 235 3.34 10.14 0.42
N ILE A 236 3.60 9.54 -0.74
CA ILE A 236 4.01 8.14 -0.83
C ILE A 236 5.39 7.95 -0.21
N GLY A 237 6.35 8.78 -0.60
CA GLY A 237 7.72 8.71 -0.11
C GLY A 237 7.82 8.88 1.40
N ALA A 238 6.97 9.71 2.00
CA ALA A 238 6.93 9.94 3.44
C ALA A 238 6.68 8.68 4.27
N PHE A 239 5.95 7.71 3.72
CA PHE A 239 5.72 6.41 4.38
C PHE A 239 6.86 5.42 4.19
N ILE A 240 7.78 5.69 3.26
CA ILE A 240 8.90 4.79 2.95
C ILE A 240 10.18 5.27 3.63
N ASP A 241 10.59 6.52 3.36
CA ASP A 241 11.86 7.08 3.82
C ASP A 241 11.79 8.62 3.72
N ASP A 242 12.37 9.34 4.68
CA ASP A 242 12.41 10.80 4.69
C ASP A 242 13.24 11.40 3.54
N LYS A 243 14.18 10.62 2.99
CA LYS A 243 15.05 11.06 1.88
C LYS A 243 14.29 11.52 0.63
N PHE A 244 13.09 10.96 0.37
CA PHE A 244 12.32 11.31 -0.82
C PHE A 244 11.81 12.75 -0.77
N VAL A 245 11.36 13.21 0.39
CA VAL A 245 10.98 14.61 0.60
C VAL A 245 12.21 15.52 0.48
N ASP A 246 13.35 15.12 1.04
CA ASP A 246 14.58 15.87 0.89
C ASP A 246 15.00 16.02 -0.57
N GLU A 247 14.89 14.97 -1.35
CA GLU A 247 15.17 15.02 -2.79
C GLU A 247 14.19 15.91 -3.56
N LEU A 248 12.89 15.87 -3.21
CA LEU A 248 11.90 16.78 -3.77
C LEU A 248 12.27 18.24 -3.49
N ASN A 249 12.61 18.56 -2.27
CA ASN A 249 12.94 19.91 -1.83
C ASN A 249 14.24 20.45 -2.46
N HIS A 250 15.26 19.61 -2.62
CA HIS A 250 16.59 20.07 -3.03
C HIS A 250 16.90 19.88 -4.51
N LYS A 251 16.25 18.91 -5.18
CA LYS A 251 16.59 18.58 -6.57
C LYS A 251 15.47 18.89 -7.57
N ILE A 252 14.22 18.96 -7.14
CA ILE A 252 13.07 19.04 -8.04
C ILE A 252 12.33 20.37 -7.91
N ILE A 253 12.00 20.79 -6.69
CA ILE A 253 11.35 22.09 -6.43
C ILE A 253 12.43 23.17 -6.45
N LYS A 254 12.23 24.16 -7.29
CA LYS A 254 13.16 25.29 -7.43
C LYS A 254 12.53 26.61 -7.05
#